data_14e308274b6b01bcf93dc352d27dff05
#
_entry.id   14e308274b6b01bcf93dc352d27dff05
#
_cell.length_a   1.000
_cell.length_b   1.000
_cell.length_c   1.000
_cell.angle_alpha   90.00
_cell.angle_beta   90.00
_cell.angle_gamma   90.00
#
_symmetry.space_group_name_H-M   'P 1'
#
loop_
_entity.id
_entity.type
_entity.pdbx_description
1 polymer ?
#
loop_
_entity_poly.entity_id
_entity_poly.type
_entity_poly.pdbx_seq_one_letter_code
_entity_poly.pdbx_strand_id
1 'polypeptide(L)'
;MNDMLLDANIDSNMVIVNDNNDIDREVSKHKPKFVIIEALWVIPSKFSILTQLHKDVTWIIRLHSELPFLANEGMVLDWIGDYAGFNNVVIAANAPRALKDVIFFVKQKYALSDKDVKNKVIYLPNFYPHEFKNKILDKSKDTVDVACFGAIRPLKNHIVQALAAVKFADKIGKKLRFHFNSGRIEMNGGPIVRNLQSMFIIM
;
A
#
# COMPACT_ATOMS: atom_id res chain seq x y z
N MET A 1 1.77 -8.69 -9.07
CA MET A 1 1.25 -7.93 -10.23
C MET A 1 1.86 -8.43 -11.54
N ASN A 2 3.18 -8.53 -11.67
CA ASN A 2 3.82 -9.01 -12.91
C ASN A 2 3.25 -10.37 -13.37
N ASP A 3 3.25 -11.38 -12.51
CA ASP A 3 2.73 -12.71 -12.84
C ASP A 3 1.25 -12.67 -13.28
N MET A 4 0.43 -11.86 -12.60
CA MET A 4 -0.97 -11.66 -12.99
C MET A 4 -1.11 -11.05 -14.40
N LEU A 5 -0.23 -10.12 -14.77
CA LEU A 5 -0.24 -9.51 -16.11
C LEU A 5 0.19 -10.53 -17.16
N LEU A 6 1.23 -11.32 -16.88
CA LEU A 6 1.69 -12.40 -17.76
C LEU A 6 0.61 -13.48 -17.93
N ASP A 7 -0.08 -13.88 -16.85
CA ASP A 7 -1.20 -14.82 -16.89
C ASP A 7 -2.38 -14.29 -17.75
N ALA A 8 -2.53 -12.96 -17.79
CA ALA A 8 -3.51 -12.29 -18.66
C ALA A 8 -3.01 -12.03 -20.08
N ASN A 9 -1.87 -12.61 -20.50
CA ASN A 9 -1.21 -12.38 -21.78
C ASN A 9 -0.83 -10.92 -22.05
N ILE A 10 -0.55 -10.16 -20.98
CA ILE A 10 -0.02 -8.80 -21.07
C ILE A 10 1.49 -8.90 -20.90
N ASP A 11 2.24 -8.48 -21.92
CA ASP A 11 3.71 -8.42 -21.84
C ASP A 11 4.13 -7.45 -20.74
N SER A 12 4.78 -7.97 -19.72
CA SER A 12 5.19 -7.21 -18.56
C SER A 12 6.52 -7.71 -18.00
N ASN A 13 7.29 -6.80 -17.44
CA ASN A 13 8.56 -7.11 -16.80
C ASN A 13 8.68 -6.36 -15.48
N MET A 14 9.23 -7.01 -14.45
CA MET A 14 9.51 -6.40 -13.15
C MET A 14 11.01 -6.12 -13.05
N VAL A 15 11.35 -4.84 -12.84
CA VAL A 15 12.72 -4.39 -12.68
C VAL A 15 12.90 -3.77 -11.30
N ILE A 16 13.95 -4.19 -10.60
CA ILE A 16 14.35 -3.59 -9.33
C ILE A 16 15.45 -2.57 -9.61
N VAL A 17 15.22 -1.32 -9.24
CA VAL A 17 16.19 -0.24 -9.33
C VAL A 17 16.60 0.21 -7.92
N ASN A 18 17.88 0.45 -7.73
CA ASN A 18 18.42 0.91 -6.43
C ASN A 18 18.63 2.43 -6.40
N ASP A 19 18.71 3.05 -7.57
CA ASP A 19 18.88 4.49 -7.73
C ASP A 19 17.86 5.04 -8.74
N ASN A 20 17.31 6.22 -8.47
CA ASN A 20 16.36 6.89 -9.35
C ASN A 20 16.94 7.19 -10.74
N ASN A 21 18.25 7.28 -10.89
CA ASN A 21 18.89 7.48 -12.19
C ASN A 21 18.90 6.21 -13.05
N ASP A 22 18.76 5.04 -12.45
CA ASP A 22 18.66 3.78 -13.19
C ASP A 22 17.32 3.64 -13.94
N ILE A 23 16.31 4.38 -13.54
CA ILE A 23 14.96 4.32 -14.15
C ILE A 23 15.03 4.66 -15.64
N ASP A 24 15.73 5.74 -16.00
CA ASP A 24 15.90 6.16 -17.39
C ASP A 24 16.56 5.06 -18.24
N ARG A 25 17.64 4.45 -17.70
CA ARG A 25 18.34 3.35 -18.37
C ARG A 25 17.42 2.17 -18.64
N GLU A 26 16.64 1.74 -17.64
CA GLU A 26 15.76 0.58 -17.76
C GLU A 26 14.58 0.87 -18.71
N VAL A 27 14.00 2.08 -18.66
CA VAL A 27 12.95 2.48 -19.60
C VAL A 27 13.46 2.57 -21.03
N SER A 28 14.65 3.13 -21.24
CA SER A 28 15.30 3.18 -22.56
C SER A 28 15.59 1.80 -23.14
N LYS A 29 15.96 0.84 -22.28
CA LYS A 29 16.24 -0.55 -22.65
C LYS A 29 14.98 -1.31 -23.05
N HIS A 30 13.92 -1.22 -22.25
CA HIS A 30 12.69 -2.01 -22.39
C HIS A 30 11.62 -1.33 -23.25
N LYS A 31 11.67 -0.02 -23.43
CA LYS A 31 10.74 0.81 -24.22
C LYS A 31 9.26 0.50 -23.95
N PRO A 32 8.83 0.50 -22.67
CA PRO A 32 7.46 0.17 -22.31
C PRO A 32 6.50 1.30 -22.67
N LYS A 33 5.23 0.97 -22.90
CA LYS A 33 4.15 1.98 -23.00
C LYS A 33 3.71 2.49 -21.62
N PHE A 34 3.78 1.65 -20.62
CA PHE A 34 3.39 1.95 -19.24
C PHE A 34 4.53 1.60 -18.28
N VAL A 35 4.79 2.48 -17.33
CA VAL A 35 5.71 2.20 -16.22
C VAL A 35 4.95 2.38 -14.93
N ILE A 36 4.89 1.33 -14.10
CA ILE A 36 4.28 1.38 -12.79
C ILE A 36 5.39 1.53 -11.76
N ILE A 37 5.38 2.65 -11.05
CA ILE A 37 6.24 2.90 -9.90
C ILE A 37 5.50 2.48 -8.64
N GLU A 38 6.03 1.48 -7.95
CA GLU A 38 5.44 0.98 -6.71
C GLU A 38 5.81 1.90 -5.55
N ALA A 39 4.78 2.45 -4.89
CA ALA A 39 4.87 3.43 -3.82
C ALA A 39 5.51 4.78 -4.22
N LEU A 40 5.70 5.66 -3.24
CA LEU A 40 6.16 7.03 -3.42
C LEU A 40 7.68 7.15 -3.21
N TRP A 41 8.46 6.29 -3.85
CA TRP A 41 9.92 6.27 -3.69
C TRP A 41 10.68 7.21 -4.62
N VAL A 42 10.04 7.64 -5.71
CA VAL A 42 10.65 8.54 -6.70
C VAL A 42 10.09 9.93 -6.49
N ILE A 43 10.93 10.88 -6.16
CA ILE A 43 10.51 12.27 -5.90
C ILE A 43 9.90 12.93 -7.15
N PRO A 44 8.88 13.81 -7.00
CA PRO A 44 8.22 14.44 -8.15
C PRO A 44 9.17 15.20 -9.09
N SER A 45 10.21 15.84 -8.56
CA SER A 45 11.19 16.55 -9.38
C SER A 45 11.94 15.65 -10.39
N LYS A 46 12.05 14.35 -10.12
CA LYS A 46 12.62 13.40 -11.09
C LYS A 46 11.73 13.25 -12.32
N PHE A 47 10.42 13.39 -12.17
CA PHE A 47 9.48 13.30 -13.28
C PHE A 47 9.56 14.48 -14.24
N SER A 48 10.09 15.64 -13.82
CA SER A 48 10.37 16.75 -14.74
C SER A 48 11.37 16.36 -15.84
N ILE A 49 12.25 15.38 -15.53
CA ILE A 49 13.24 14.84 -16.47
C ILE A 49 12.64 13.62 -17.20
N LEU A 50 12.13 12.63 -16.46
CA LEU A 50 11.63 11.37 -17.02
C LEU A 50 10.51 11.57 -18.02
N THR A 51 9.57 12.48 -17.75
CA THR A 51 8.46 12.77 -18.65
C THR A 51 8.88 13.47 -19.96
N GLN A 52 9.99 14.17 -19.93
CA GLN A 52 10.57 14.81 -21.13
C GLN A 52 11.38 13.81 -21.97
N LEU A 53 12.15 12.94 -21.33
CA LEU A 53 12.94 11.91 -21.99
C LEU A 53 12.05 10.83 -22.62
N HIS A 54 10.94 10.47 -21.95
CA HIS A 54 10.05 9.39 -22.33
C HIS A 54 8.61 9.89 -22.51
N LYS A 55 8.40 10.73 -23.51
CA LYS A 55 7.10 11.40 -23.78
C LYS A 55 5.95 10.44 -24.08
N ASP A 56 6.26 9.30 -24.68
CA ASP A 56 5.28 8.28 -25.08
C ASP A 56 4.97 7.27 -23.96
N VAL A 57 5.65 7.40 -22.81
CA VAL A 57 5.44 6.54 -21.65
C VAL A 57 4.37 7.14 -20.75
N THR A 58 3.40 6.34 -20.36
CA THR A 58 2.47 6.68 -19.27
C THR A 58 3.04 6.16 -17.96
N TRP A 59 3.30 7.06 -17.04
CA TRP A 59 3.83 6.77 -15.71
C TRP A 59 2.69 6.59 -14.72
N ILE A 60 2.63 5.48 -14.03
CA ILE A 60 1.60 5.17 -13.03
C ILE A 60 2.25 5.10 -11.66
N ILE A 61 1.94 6.07 -10.81
CA ILE A 61 2.43 6.11 -9.41
C ILE A 61 1.41 5.38 -8.54
N ARG A 62 1.75 4.20 -8.07
CA ARG A 62 0.82 3.36 -7.34
C ARG A 62 0.93 3.56 -5.84
N LEU A 63 -0.15 4.05 -5.22
CA LEU A 63 -0.23 4.26 -3.78
C LEU A 63 -0.48 2.93 -3.05
N HIS A 64 0.26 2.71 -1.97
CA HIS A 64 0.11 1.51 -1.13
C HIS A 64 -0.66 1.77 0.16
N SER A 65 -0.96 3.02 0.47
CA SER A 65 -1.62 3.42 1.71
C SER A 65 -2.72 4.44 1.46
N GLU A 66 -3.66 4.54 2.39
CA GLU A 66 -4.70 5.57 2.38
C GLU A 66 -4.15 6.93 2.84
N LEU A 67 -4.79 8.04 2.42
CA LEU A 67 -4.35 9.40 2.73
C LEU A 67 -4.15 9.69 4.22
N PRO A 68 -5.01 9.26 5.15
CA PRO A 68 -4.79 9.50 6.59
C PRO A 68 -3.49 8.90 7.10
N PHE A 69 -3.04 7.80 6.50
CA PHE A 69 -1.75 7.20 6.82
C PHE A 69 -0.60 7.98 6.16
N LEU A 70 -0.74 8.29 4.87
CA LEU A 70 0.26 9.03 4.10
C LEU A 70 0.50 10.43 4.66
N ALA A 71 -0.52 11.08 5.23
CA ALA A 71 -0.41 12.39 5.87
C ALA A 71 0.59 12.42 7.06
N ASN A 72 0.93 11.25 7.63
CA ASN A 72 1.97 11.15 8.66
C ASN A 72 3.38 10.93 8.10
N GLU A 73 3.51 10.82 6.77
CA GLU A 73 4.79 10.57 6.09
C GLU A 73 5.40 11.85 5.48
N GLY A 74 5.18 13.00 6.14
CA GLY A 74 5.79 14.27 5.75
C GLY A 74 5.20 14.85 4.46
N MET A 75 6.01 15.01 3.40
CA MET A 75 5.65 15.72 2.16
C MET A 75 4.78 14.92 1.17
N VAL A 76 4.25 13.78 1.55
CA VAL A 76 3.57 12.85 0.63
C VAL A 76 2.35 13.47 -0.05
N LEU A 77 1.57 14.28 0.66
CA LEU A 77 0.42 14.97 0.04
C LEU A 77 0.86 15.98 -1.01
N ASP A 78 1.95 16.70 -0.75
CA ASP A 78 2.54 17.61 -1.76
C ASP A 78 2.97 16.84 -3.00
N TRP A 79 3.63 15.69 -2.80
CA TRP A 79 4.08 14.84 -3.90
C TRP A 79 2.93 14.29 -4.73
N ILE A 80 1.83 13.83 -4.11
CA ILE A 80 0.64 13.39 -4.84
C ILE A 80 0.12 14.52 -5.74
N GLY A 81 0.06 15.73 -5.19
CA GLY A 81 -0.30 16.90 -5.98
C GLY A 81 0.67 17.15 -7.13
N ASP A 82 1.97 17.14 -6.87
CA ASP A 82 2.98 17.44 -7.87
C ASP A 82 3.01 16.41 -9.01
N TYR A 83 2.85 15.11 -8.71
CA TYR A 83 2.71 14.08 -9.75
C TYR A 83 1.53 14.37 -10.70
N ALA A 84 0.39 14.80 -10.17
CA ALA A 84 -0.78 15.13 -10.99
C ALA A 84 -0.55 16.30 -11.95
N GLY A 85 0.46 17.14 -11.70
CA GLY A 85 0.85 18.25 -12.58
C GLY A 85 1.48 17.81 -13.91
N PHE A 86 2.04 16.59 -13.99
CA PHE A 86 2.65 16.08 -15.21
C PHE A 86 1.61 15.47 -16.15
N ASN A 87 1.69 15.73 -17.45
CA ASN A 87 0.67 15.30 -18.42
C ASN A 87 0.56 13.79 -18.56
N ASN A 88 1.68 13.08 -18.58
CA ASN A 88 1.76 11.63 -18.76
C ASN A 88 2.01 10.86 -17.44
N VAL A 89 1.70 11.47 -16.29
CA VAL A 89 1.72 10.83 -14.98
C VAL A 89 0.30 10.64 -14.46
N VAL A 90 0.02 9.44 -13.98
CA VAL A 90 -1.27 9.03 -13.43
C VAL A 90 -1.04 8.48 -12.02
N ILE A 91 -1.88 8.86 -11.08
CA ILE A 91 -1.85 8.36 -9.72
C ILE A 91 -2.83 7.19 -9.59
N ALA A 92 -2.37 6.06 -9.09
CA ALA A 92 -3.19 4.88 -8.92
C ALA A 92 -3.46 4.59 -7.44
N ALA A 93 -4.71 4.72 -7.03
CA ALA A 93 -5.15 4.40 -5.67
C ALA A 93 -5.47 2.91 -5.53
N ASN A 94 -5.06 2.30 -4.41
CA ASN A 94 -5.17 0.87 -4.16
C ASN A 94 -6.49 0.43 -3.47
N ALA A 95 -7.28 1.38 -2.99
CA ALA A 95 -8.55 1.13 -2.32
C ALA A 95 -9.65 2.12 -2.78
N PRO A 96 -10.94 1.74 -2.77
CA PRO A 96 -12.02 2.63 -3.20
C PRO A 96 -12.11 3.93 -2.39
N ARG A 97 -11.80 3.88 -1.09
CA ARG A 97 -11.75 5.06 -0.23
C ARG A 97 -10.60 5.97 -0.64
N ALA A 98 -9.39 5.41 -0.74
CA ALA A 98 -8.22 6.15 -1.19
C ALA A 98 -8.45 6.81 -2.56
N LEU A 99 -9.13 6.12 -3.49
CA LEU A 99 -9.50 6.69 -4.78
C LEU A 99 -10.33 7.97 -4.64
N LYS A 100 -11.38 7.93 -3.80
CA LYS A 100 -12.25 9.10 -3.57
C LYS A 100 -11.47 10.26 -2.97
N ASP A 101 -10.66 9.98 -1.97
CA ASP A 101 -9.86 10.99 -1.26
C ASP A 101 -8.81 11.63 -2.18
N VAL A 102 -8.11 10.83 -2.99
CA VAL A 102 -7.11 11.33 -3.96
C VAL A 102 -7.76 12.12 -5.09
N ILE A 103 -8.90 11.65 -5.63
CA ILE A 103 -9.68 12.40 -6.63
C ILE A 103 -10.06 13.78 -6.07
N PHE A 104 -10.61 13.82 -4.87
CA PHE A 104 -11.00 15.07 -4.22
C PHE A 104 -9.80 16.01 -4.08
N PHE A 105 -8.69 15.51 -3.54
CA PHE A 105 -7.47 16.28 -3.32
C PHE A 105 -6.90 16.86 -4.62
N VAL A 106 -6.72 16.04 -5.65
CA VAL A 106 -6.15 16.45 -6.95
C VAL A 106 -7.09 17.42 -7.65
N LYS A 107 -8.42 17.19 -7.58
CA LYS A 107 -9.43 18.07 -8.14
C LYS A 107 -9.37 19.47 -7.52
N GLN A 108 -9.25 19.56 -6.20
CA GLN A 108 -9.13 20.85 -5.51
C GLN A 108 -7.81 21.57 -5.84
N LYS A 109 -6.69 20.85 -5.84
CA LYS A 109 -5.37 21.45 -6.11
C LYS A 109 -5.28 22.09 -7.50
N TYR A 110 -5.91 21.50 -8.51
CA TYR A 110 -5.81 21.93 -9.91
C TYR A 110 -7.11 22.46 -10.50
N ALA A 111 -8.16 22.63 -9.70
CA ALA A 111 -9.49 23.06 -10.15
C ALA A 111 -10.02 22.25 -11.35
N LEU A 112 -9.79 20.93 -11.33
CA LEU A 112 -10.15 20.03 -12.43
C LEU A 112 -11.65 19.73 -12.46
N SER A 113 -12.17 19.50 -13.67
CA SER A 113 -13.50 18.91 -13.84
C SER A 113 -13.53 17.43 -13.42
N ASP A 114 -14.73 16.88 -13.19
CA ASP A 114 -14.89 15.44 -12.91
C ASP A 114 -14.40 14.54 -14.05
N LYS A 115 -14.40 15.04 -15.26
CA LYS A 115 -13.88 14.34 -16.44
C LYS A 115 -12.35 14.33 -16.44
N ASP A 116 -11.74 15.48 -16.18
CA ASP A 116 -10.27 15.63 -16.28
C ASP A 116 -9.54 14.90 -15.17
N VAL A 117 -10.09 14.91 -13.95
CA VAL A 117 -9.47 14.20 -12.83
C VAL A 117 -9.44 12.69 -13.04
N LYS A 118 -10.38 12.10 -13.79
CA LYS A 118 -10.38 10.67 -14.15
C LYS A 118 -9.22 10.26 -15.04
N ASN A 119 -8.63 11.21 -15.76
CA ASN A 119 -7.43 10.98 -16.55
C ASN A 119 -6.15 11.06 -15.69
N LYS A 120 -6.24 11.59 -14.48
CA LYS A 120 -5.12 11.78 -13.54
C LYS A 120 -5.11 10.79 -12.40
N VAL A 121 -6.26 10.25 -12.01
CA VAL A 121 -6.40 9.36 -10.88
C VAL A 121 -7.22 8.14 -11.27
N ILE A 122 -6.63 6.95 -11.11
CA ILE A 122 -7.27 5.67 -11.45
C ILE A 122 -7.32 4.74 -10.23
N TYR A 123 -8.17 3.74 -10.32
CA TYR A 123 -8.22 2.63 -9.36
C TYR A 123 -7.35 1.48 -9.84
N LEU A 124 -6.32 1.13 -9.07
CA LEU A 124 -5.48 -0.03 -9.32
C LEU A 124 -5.28 -0.79 -8.00
N PRO A 125 -6.16 -1.73 -7.67
CA PRO A 125 -6.14 -2.43 -6.39
C PRO A 125 -4.90 -3.29 -6.19
N ASN A 126 -4.65 -3.65 -4.92
CA ASN A 126 -3.68 -4.67 -4.61
C ASN A 126 -4.19 -6.02 -5.13
N PHE A 127 -3.33 -6.73 -5.82
CA PHE A 127 -3.58 -8.12 -6.18
C PHE A 127 -2.95 -9.03 -5.13
N TYR A 128 -3.75 -9.95 -4.64
CA TYR A 128 -3.30 -11.00 -3.73
C TYR A 128 -3.59 -12.34 -4.40
N PRO A 129 -2.55 -13.08 -4.86
CA PRO A 129 -2.75 -14.43 -5.33
C PRO A 129 -3.31 -15.27 -4.18
N HIS A 130 -4.41 -15.94 -4.41
CA HIS A 130 -5.05 -16.78 -3.41
C HIS A 130 -5.11 -18.22 -3.89
N GLU A 131 -4.23 -19.02 -3.38
CA GLU A 131 -4.40 -20.45 -3.38
C GLU A 131 -5.17 -20.82 -2.11
N PHE A 132 -6.46 -21.05 -2.24
CA PHE A 132 -7.24 -21.58 -1.13
C PHE A 132 -6.88 -23.06 -0.93
N LYS A 133 -5.93 -23.31 -0.06
CA LYS A 133 -5.81 -24.61 0.57
C LYS A 133 -6.90 -24.68 1.63
N ASN A 134 -7.98 -25.38 1.37
CA ASN A 134 -9.03 -25.67 2.35
C ASN A 134 -8.40 -26.46 3.53
N LYS A 135 -7.74 -25.75 4.45
CA LYS A 135 -7.45 -26.35 5.75
C LYS A 135 -8.75 -26.37 6.52
N ILE A 136 -9.28 -27.56 6.73
CA ILE A 136 -10.37 -27.78 7.68
C ILE A 136 -9.85 -27.31 9.03
N LEU A 137 -10.43 -26.21 9.53
CA LEU A 137 -10.13 -25.74 10.88
C LEU A 137 -10.62 -26.79 11.87
N ASP A 138 -9.71 -27.34 12.64
CA ASP A 138 -10.06 -28.22 13.75
C ASP A 138 -10.80 -27.42 14.83
N LYS A 139 -12.13 -27.55 14.82
CA LYS A 139 -13.03 -26.86 15.76
C LYS A 139 -13.00 -27.45 17.16
N SER A 140 -12.36 -28.62 17.36
CA SER A 140 -12.30 -29.31 18.65
C SER A 140 -11.25 -28.73 19.60
N LYS A 141 -10.32 -27.89 19.11
CA LYS A 141 -9.26 -27.31 19.95
C LYS A 141 -9.82 -26.34 20.99
N ASP A 142 -9.32 -26.47 22.23
CA ASP A 142 -9.62 -25.54 23.33
C ASP A 142 -8.99 -24.14 23.12
N THR A 143 -8.23 -23.98 22.06
CA THR A 143 -7.54 -22.74 21.75
C THR A 143 -8.03 -22.13 20.45
N VAL A 144 -8.06 -20.79 20.40
CA VAL A 144 -8.27 -20.02 19.18
C VAL A 144 -7.01 -19.21 18.87
N ASP A 145 -6.56 -19.31 17.61
CA ASP A 145 -5.43 -18.54 17.10
C ASP A 145 -5.97 -17.29 16.37
N VAL A 146 -5.56 -16.13 16.83
CA VAL A 146 -5.86 -14.85 16.18
C VAL A 146 -4.54 -14.17 15.83
N ALA A 147 -4.44 -13.64 14.61
CA ALA A 147 -3.21 -13.05 14.11
C ALA A 147 -3.40 -11.60 13.63
N CYS A 148 -2.41 -10.77 13.96
CA CYS A 148 -2.29 -9.41 13.46
C CYS A 148 -0.89 -9.21 12.88
N PHE A 149 -0.75 -9.34 11.57
CA PHE A 149 0.54 -9.23 10.91
C PHE A 149 0.79 -7.84 10.31
N GLY A 150 2.05 -7.54 10.07
CA GLY A 150 2.55 -6.30 9.52
C GLY A 150 3.43 -5.53 10.49
N ALA A 151 3.98 -4.40 10.03
CA ALA A 151 4.80 -3.53 10.86
C ALA A 151 3.98 -2.98 12.06
N ILE A 152 4.60 -2.99 13.24
CA ILE A 152 3.96 -2.44 14.45
C ILE A 152 4.12 -0.92 14.44
N ARG A 153 3.00 -0.23 14.34
CA ARG A 153 2.88 1.24 14.35
C ARG A 153 1.49 1.67 14.81
N PRO A 154 1.33 2.90 15.34
CA PRO A 154 0.09 3.35 15.97
C PRO A 154 -1.17 3.13 15.12
N LEU A 155 -1.15 3.51 13.85
CA LEU A 155 -2.31 3.42 12.95
C LEU A 155 -2.72 1.98 12.56
N LYS A 156 -1.93 0.98 12.92
CA LYS A 156 -2.30 -0.44 12.72
C LYS A 156 -3.22 -0.98 13.82
N ASN A 157 -3.46 -0.22 14.89
CA ASN A 157 -4.41 -0.55 15.97
C ASN A 157 -4.18 -1.92 16.63
N HIS A 158 -2.94 -2.37 16.77
CA HIS A 158 -2.61 -3.69 17.32
C HIS A 158 -3.22 -3.93 18.71
N ILE A 159 -3.24 -2.89 19.58
CA ILE A 159 -3.82 -3.01 20.93
C ILE A 159 -5.33 -3.25 20.84
N VAL A 160 -6.04 -2.52 19.99
CA VAL A 160 -7.49 -2.70 19.81
C VAL A 160 -7.81 -4.08 19.25
N GLN A 161 -6.99 -4.57 18.30
CA GLN A 161 -7.14 -5.91 17.74
C GLN A 161 -6.88 -6.99 18.80
N ALA A 162 -5.87 -6.80 19.65
CA ALA A 162 -5.58 -7.74 20.75
C ALA A 162 -6.72 -7.78 21.77
N LEU A 163 -7.25 -6.62 22.19
CA LEU A 163 -8.41 -6.56 23.08
C LEU A 163 -9.67 -7.20 22.47
N ALA A 164 -9.90 -6.98 21.18
CA ALA A 164 -10.99 -7.63 20.46
C ALA A 164 -10.82 -9.15 20.41
N ALA A 165 -9.60 -9.63 20.21
CA ALA A 165 -9.27 -11.06 20.22
C ALA A 165 -9.51 -11.71 21.59
N VAL A 166 -9.13 -11.01 22.67
CA VAL A 166 -9.41 -11.48 24.06
C VAL A 166 -10.91 -11.62 24.28
N LYS A 167 -11.69 -10.56 23.98
CA LYS A 167 -13.15 -10.60 24.12
C LYS A 167 -13.81 -11.68 23.26
N PHE A 168 -13.29 -11.90 22.08
CA PHE A 168 -13.77 -12.94 21.17
C PHE A 168 -13.50 -14.33 21.76
N ALA A 169 -12.28 -14.60 22.20
CA ALA A 169 -11.91 -15.88 22.79
C ALA A 169 -12.74 -16.19 24.04
N ASP A 170 -12.94 -15.21 24.93
CA ASP A 170 -13.78 -15.30 26.10
C ASP A 170 -15.23 -15.63 25.72
N LYS A 171 -15.79 -14.92 24.77
CA LYS A 171 -17.17 -15.15 24.28
C LYS A 171 -17.40 -16.57 23.77
N ILE A 172 -16.40 -17.21 23.17
CA ILE A 172 -16.49 -18.58 22.63
C ILE A 172 -15.95 -19.64 23.60
N GLY A 173 -15.56 -19.26 24.80
CA GLY A 173 -15.04 -20.15 25.85
C GLY A 173 -13.73 -20.84 25.48
N LYS A 174 -12.82 -20.18 24.75
CA LYS A 174 -11.56 -20.74 24.30
C LYS A 174 -10.36 -19.96 24.80
N LYS A 175 -9.23 -20.63 24.98
CA LYS A 175 -7.95 -19.98 25.26
C LYS A 175 -7.46 -19.24 24.02
N LEU A 176 -6.99 -18.00 24.16
CA LEU A 176 -6.44 -17.21 23.07
C LEU A 176 -4.94 -17.48 22.87
N ARG A 177 -4.52 -17.67 21.63
CA ARG A 177 -3.17 -17.42 21.19
C ARG A 177 -3.19 -16.26 20.21
N PHE A 178 -2.57 -15.14 20.61
CA PHE A 178 -2.49 -13.93 19.77
C PHE A 178 -1.12 -13.84 19.10
N HIS A 179 -1.10 -13.87 17.78
CA HIS A 179 0.12 -13.83 16.98
C HIS A 179 0.34 -12.46 16.39
N PHE A 180 1.50 -11.87 16.60
CA PHE A 180 1.89 -10.61 15.96
C PHE A 180 3.37 -10.63 15.58
N ASN A 181 3.72 -9.84 14.55
CA ASN A 181 5.10 -9.74 14.09
C ASN A 181 5.82 -8.60 14.82
N SER A 182 6.70 -8.92 15.77
CA SER A 182 7.52 -7.94 16.49
C SER A 182 8.85 -7.62 15.79
N GLY A 183 9.17 -8.28 14.69
CA GLY A 183 10.43 -8.09 13.97
C GLY A 183 10.52 -6.78 13.18
N ARG A 184 9.41 -6.06 12.99
CA ARG A 184 9.37 -4.78 12.28
C ARG A 184 8.56 -3.76 13.07
N ILE A 185 9.28 -2.89 13.79
CA ILE A 185 8.69 -1.81 14.58
C ILE A 185 9.01 -0.50 13.87
N GLU A 186 7.99 0.29 13.57
CA GLU A 186 8.10 1.54 12.84
C GLU A 186 7.34 2.67 13.53
N MET A 187 7.71 3.92 13.25
CA MET A 187 6.94 5.12 13.58
C MET A 187 6.39 5.11 15.02
N ASN A 188 7.25 4.99 16.02
CA ASN A 188 6.90 4.95 17.45
C ASN A 188 6.08 3.71 17.88
N GLY A 189 6.22 2.59 17.19
CA GLY A 189 5.58 1.33 17.56
C GLY A 189 6.13 0.63 18.81
N GLY A 190 7.28 1.05 19.33
CA GLY A 190 7.91 0.46 20.52
C GLY A 190 7.01 0.38 21.76
N PRO A 191 6.30 1.47 22.15
CA PRO A 191 5.33 1.42 23.25
C PRO A 191 4.20 0.41 23.03
N ILE A 192 3.78 0.18 21.79
CA ILE A 192 2.75 -0.80 21.43
C ILE A 192 3.21 -2.21 21.75
N VAL A 193 4.45 -2.57 21.37
CA VAL A 193 5.03 -3.88 21.68
C VAL A 193 5.08 -4.11 23.17
N ARG A 194 5.57 -3.14 23.93
CA ARG A 194 5.64 -3.20 25.40
C ARG A 194 4.26 -3.44 26.01
N ASN A 195 3.25 -2.68 25.56
CA ASN A 195 1.90 -2.81 26.07
C ASN A 195 1.27 -4.15 25.70
N LEU A 196 1.51 -4.69 24.50
CA LEU A 196 1.06 -6.03 24.12
C LEU A 196 1.70 -7.10 24.98
N GLN A 197 3.02 -7.01 25.23
CA GLN A 197 3.71 -7.94 26.11
C GLN A 197 3.13 -7.89 27.53
N SER A 198 2.93 -6.71 28.10
CA SER A 198 2.32 -6.56 29.42
C SER A 198 0.90 -7.13 29.49
N MET A 199 0.10 -6.93 28.45
CA MET A 199 -1.29 -7.40 28.38
C MET A 199 -1.38 -8.94 28.38
N PHE A 200 -0.43 -9.65 27.77
CA PHE A 200 -0.46 -11.11 27.68
C PHE A 200 0.37 -11.82 28.75
N ILE A 201 1.22 -11.12 29.50
CA ILE A 201 1.91 -11.70 30.67
C ILE A 201 0.99 -11.75 31.90
N ILE A 202 0.00 -10.90 31.95
CA ILE A 202 -0.94 -10.81 33.10
C ILE A 202 -2.14 -11.77 32.94
N MET A 203 -2.36 -12.32 31.79
CA MET A 203 -3.44 -13.25 31.48
C MET A 203 -2.95 -14.71 31.43
#